data_7c9d5a69d7ac2c32bd679e1a9bbd8809
#
_entry.id   7c9d5a69d7ac2c32bd679e1a9bbd8809
#
_cell.length_a   1.000
_cell.length_b   1.000
_cell.length_c   1.000
_cell.angle_alpha   90.00
_cell.angle_beta   90.00
_cell.angle_gamma   90.00
#
_symmetry.space_group_name_H-M   'P 1'
#
loop_
_entity.id
_entity.type
_entity.pdbx_description
1 polymer ?
#
loop_
_entity_poly.entity_id
_entity_poly.type
_entity_poly.pdbx_seq_one_letter_code
_entity_poly.pdbx_strand_id
1 'polypeptide(L)'
;HGRVRLEATVAATWLAPDPGRAVFDQAPANDHKRLNDVYGAMKRLFEGLPIQSSVRSTPKTHLTGKDRELFLKGVEVYSREGHCIPCHQPSGEGLPAAQFPPLAGSQWVTGSSERLTKLVLHGMTGPVEVKGTRYPGTVPMIPFKHLSDDEIAGVLTYIRNAFGHRASVVTPAQVQATRKVTQKQTNFYTPEQLLQEHPK
;
A
#
# COMPACT_ATOMS: atom_id res chain seq x y z
N HIS A 1 6.97 -27.29 -3.74
CA HIS A 1 6.20 -26.08 -3.47
C HIS A 1 6.77 -24.91 -4.27
N GLY A 2 5.97 -24.23 -5.11
CA GLY A 2 6.39 -23.19 -6.06
C GLY A 2 7.13 -22.00 -5.40
N ARG A 3 6.74 -21.61 -4.18
CA ARG A 3 7.38 -20.53 -3.43
C ARG A 3 8.85 -20.85 -3.07
N VAL A 4 9.12 -22.06 -2.60
CA VAL A 4 10.50 -22.49 -2.25
C VAL A 4 11.39 -22.50 -3.49
N ARG A 5 10.86 -22.92 -4.63
CA ARG A 5 11.59 -22.89 -5.91
C ARG A 5 11.90 -21.48 -6.38
N LEU A 6 10.95 -20.56 -6.24
CA LEU A 6 11.16 -19.15 -6.57
C LEU A 6 12.25 -18.52 -5.71
N GLU A 7 12.20 -18.72 -4.39
CA GLU A 7 13.20 -18.20 -3.46
C GLU A 7 14.58 -18.80 -3.74
N ALA A 8 14.65 -20.10 -4.05
CA ALA A 8 15.88 -20.77 -4.45
C ALA A 8 16.45 -20.22 -5.77
N THR A 9 15.58 -19.97 -6.76
CA THR A 9 16.01 -19.40 -8.05
C THR A 9 16.53 -17.98 -7.89
N VAL A 10 15.83 -17.13 -7.11
CA VAL A 10 16.29 -15.78 -6.80
C VAL A 10 17.62 -15.81 -6.04
N ALA A 11 17.77 -16.66 -5.02
CA ALA A 11 19.01 -16.80 -4.28
C ALA A 11 20.17 -17.28 -5.18
N ALA A 12 19.93 -18.24 -6.07
CA ALA A 12 20.95 -18.73 -7.00
C ALA A 12 21.43 -17.65 -7.97
N THR A 13 20.57 -16.74 -8.42
CA THR A 13 20.95 -15.64 -9.32
C THR A 13 21.79 -14.57 -8.63
N TRP A 14 21.62 -14.37 -7.31
CA TRP A 14 22.44 -13.45 -6.53
C TRP A 14 23.85 -14.00 -6.23
N LEU A 15 23.97 -15.33 -6.15
CA LEU A 15 25.24 -15.97 -5.77
C LEU A 15 26.22 -16.15 -6.95
N ALA A 16 25.69 -16.44 -8.14
CA ALA A 16 26.53 -16.52 -9.36
C ALA A 16 25.64 -16.50 -10.63
N PRO A 17 25.98 -15.71 -11.65
CA PRO A 17 25.17 -15.58 -12.86
C PRO A 17 24.96 -16.90 -13.62
N ASP A 18 25.99 -17.66 -13.84
CA ASP A 18 25.93 -18.88 -14.66
C ASP A 18 25.17 -20.05 -14.00
N PRO A 19 25.49 -20.43 -12.73
CA PRO A 19 24.68 -21.42 -12.00
C PRO A 19 23.23 -20.99 -11.80
N GLY A 20 22.99 -19.71 -11.56
CA GLY A 20 21.65 -19.16 -11.44
C GLY A 20 20.82 -19.31 -12.72
N ARG A 21 21.45 -19.13 -13.88
CA ARG A 21 20.86 -19.35 -15.19
C ARG A 21 20.45 -20.80 -15.39
N ALA A 22 21.31 -21.73 -15.06
CA ALA A 22 21.01 -23.16 -15.17
C ALA A 22 19.82 -23.59 -14.31
N VAL A 23 19.70 -23.06 -13.08
CA VAL A 23 18.55 -23.29 -12.20
C VAL A 23 17.28 -22.68 -12.79
N PHE A 24 17.38 -21.50 -13.37
CA PHE A 24 16.28 -20.81 -14.02
C PHE A 24 15.76 -21.57 -15.24
N ASP A 25 16.66 -22.04 -16.11
CA ASP A 25 16.31 -22.76 -17.35
C ASP A 25 15.69 -24.16 -17.06
N GLN A 26 15.97 -24.74 -15.89
CA GLN A 26 15.37 -26.00 -15.44
C GLN A 26 14.05 -25.80 -14.69
N ALA A 27 13.68 -24.58 -14.38
CA ALA A 27 12.41 -24.32 -13.72
C ALA A 27 11.23 -24.56 -14.69
N PRO A 28 10.24 -25.39 -14.31
CA PRO A 28 9.13 -25.68 -15.20
C PRO A 28 8.34 -24.42 -15.55
N ALA A 29 8.16 -24.18 -16.83
CA ALA A 29 7.45 -23.02 -17.38
C ALA A 29 5.97 -22.91 -16.92
N ASN A 30 5.45 -23.98 -16.31
CA ASN A 30 4.02 -24.14 -16.02
C ASN A 30 3.62 -23.91 -14.56
N ASP A 31 4.55 -23.56 -13.67
CA ASP A 31 4.23 -23.66 -12.25
C ASP A 31 3.29 -22.58 -11.70
N HIS A 32 3.23 -21.40 -12.26
CA HIS A 32 2.21 -20.37 -11.93
C HIS A 32 2.37 -19.14 -12.81
N LYS A 33 1.26 -18.53 -13.22
CA LYS A 33 1.24 -17.29 -14.00
C LYS A 33 2.07 -16.16 -13.33
N ARG A 34 2.13 -16.14 -11.99
CA ARG A 34 2.97 -15.20 -11.22
C ARG A 34 4.47 -15.50 -11.30
N LEU A 35 4.85 -16.75 -11.48
CA LEU A 35 6.25 -17.15 -11.64
C LEU A 35 6.77 -16.80 -13.03
N ASN A 36 5.92 -16.85 -14.06
CA ASN A 36 6.29 -16.49 -15.42
C ASN A 36 6.74 -15.03 -15.54
N ASP A 37 6.11 -14.12 -14.80
CA ASP A 37 6.50 -12.70 -14.81
C ASP A 37 7.89 -12.50 -14.18
N VAL A 38 8.18 -13.23 -13.11
CA VAL A 38 9.51 -13.20 -12.45
C VAL A 38 10.55 -13.86 -13.31
N TYR A 39 10.25 -15.02 -13.91
CA TYR A 39 11.16 -15.69 -14.84
C TYR A 39 11.44 -14.84 -16.08
N GLY A 40 10.44 -14.17 -16.62
CA GLY A 40 10.59 -13.26 -17.74
C GLY A 40 11.51 -12.06 -17.40
N ALA A 41 11.37 -11.49 -16.23
CA ALA A 41 12.24 -10.40 -15.75
C ALA A 41 13.67 -10.87 -15.53
N MET A 42 13.86 -12.02 -14.91
CA MET A 42 15.18 -12.63 -14.67
C MET A 42 15.88 -13.00 -15.96
N LYS A 43 15.18 -13.61 -16.91
CA LYS A 43 15.71 -13.95 -18.23
C LYS A 43 16.25 -12.72 -18.96
N ARG A 44 15.50 -11.60 -18.95
CA ARG A 44 15.96 -10.33 -19.53
C ARG A 44 17.21 -9.80 -18.87
N LEU A 45 17.31 -9.93 -17.53
CA LEU A 45 18.49 -9.52 -16.79
C LEU A 45 19.75 -10.28 -17.27
N PHE A 46 19.63 -11.61 -17.45
CA PHE A 46 20.74 -12.44 -17.94
C PHE A 46 21.10 -12.17 -19.40
N GLU A 47 20.14 -11.81 -20.22
CA GLU A 47 20.35 -11.48 -21.63
C GLU A 47 20.88 -10.05 -21.81
N GLY A 48 21.11 -9.29 -20.71
CA GLY A 48 21.54 -7.89 -20.77
C GLY A 48 20.51 -6.97 -21.42
N LEU A 49 19.28 -7.46 -21.57
CA LEU A 49 18.19 -6.66 -22.11
C LEU A 49 17.68 -5.69 -21.03
N PRO A 50 17.24 -4.50 -21.41
CA PRO A 50 16.64 -3.60 -20.44
C PRO A 50 15.50 -4.33 -19.75
N ILE A 51 15.58 -4.40 -18.41
CA ILE A 51 14.48 -4.89 -17.60
C ILE A 51 13.30 -4.00 -18.00
N GLN A 52 12.38 -4.54 -18.79
CA GLN A 52 11.06 -3.99 -18.77
C GLN A 52 10.62 -4.23 -17.32
N SER A 53 10.84 -3.21 -16.47
CA SER A 53 10.02 -3.13 -15.29
C SER A 53 8.63 -3.46 -15.81
N SER A 54 8.00 -4.50 -15.30
CA SER A 54 6.56 -4.62 -15.44
C SER A 54 6.11 -3.26 -14.96
N VAL A 55 5.89 -2.36 -15.91
CA VAL A 55 5.43 -1.01 -15.63
C VAL A 55 4.18 -1.32 -14.86
N ARG A 56 4.26 -1.16 -13.53
CA ARG A 56 3.04 -1.24 -12.74
C ARG A 56 2.19 -0.24 -13.42
N SER A 57 1.26 -0.73 -14.23
CA SER A 57 0.45 0.14 -15.09
C SER A 57 -0.04 1.21 -14.16
N THR A 58 0.40 2.43 -14.41
CA THR A 58 0.07 3.58 -13.52
C THR A 58 -1.41 3.46 -13.25
N PRO A 59 -1.85 3.32 -11.99
CA PRO A 59 -3.24 3.07 -11.71
C PRO A 59 -4.08 4.11 -12.42
N LYS A 60 -5.09 3.65 -13.16
CA LYS A 60 -5.99 4.54 -13.87
C LYS A 60 -6.71 5.41 -12.84
N THR A 61 -6.76 6.70 -13.10
CA THR A 61 -7.49 7.65 -12.27
C THR A 61 -8.29 8.60 -13.15
N HIS A 62 -9.39 9.10 -12.61
CA HIS A 62 -10.20 10.15 -13.24
C HIS A 62 -9.66 11.56 -12.92
N LEU A 63 -8.70 11.66 -12.01
CA LEU A 63 -8.09 12.91 -11.61
C LEU A 63 -7.19 13.46 -12.72
N THR A 64 -7.12 14.80 -12.82
CA THR A 64 -6.33 15.51 -13.82
C THR A 64 -5.43 16.57 -13.16
N GLY A 65 -4.49 17.13 -13.91
CA GLY A 65 -3.62 18.22 -13.45
C GLY A 65 -2.90 17.88 -12.12
N LYS A 66 -2.86 18.84 -11.22
CA LYS A 66 -2.19 18.70 -9.91
C LYS A 66 -2.75 17.57 -9.04
N ASP A 67 -4.04 17.29 -9.13
CA ASP A 67 -4.66 16.20 -8.37
C ASP A 67 -4.17 14.84 -8.86
N ARG A 68 -3.93 14.70 -10.17
CA ARG A 68 -3.32 13.51 -10.74
C ARG A 68 -1.86 13.36 -10.31
N GLU A 69 -1.09 14.43 -10.28
CA GLU A 69 0.30 14.41 -9.79
C GLU A 69 0.35 13.96 -8.34
N LEU A 70 -0.53 14.50 -7.50
CA LEU A 70 -0.66 14.12 -6.10
C LEU A 70 -1.06 12.66 -5.94
N PHE A 71 -2.00 12.17 -6.74
CA PHE A 71 -2.39 10.76 -6.79
C PHE A 71 -1.20 9.86 -7.15
N LEU A 72 -0.39 10.22 -8.16
CA LEU A 72 0.77 9.43 -8.58
C LEU A 72 1.85 9.39 -7.50
N LYS A 73 2.07 10.49 -6.79
CA LYS A 73 2.93 10.50 -5.60
C LYS A 73 2.39 9.55 -4.54
N GLY A 74 1.08 9.49 -4.37
CA GLY A 74 0.43 8.55 -3.45
C GLY A 74 0.62 7.08 -3.83
N VAL A 75 0.60 6.76 -5.12
CA VAL A 75 0.92 5.42 -5.63
C VAL A 75 2.33 5.00 -5.19
N GLU A 76 3.29 5.90 -5.34
CA GLU A 76 4.68 5.67 -4.95
C GLU A 76 4.78 5.41 -3.44
N VAL A 77 4.22 6.31 -2.61
CA VAL A 77 4.24 6.19 -1.14
C VAL A 77 3.55 4.91 -0.68
N TYR A 78 2.38 4.59 -1.24
CA TYR A 78 1.65 3.36 -0.91
C TYR A 78 2.47 2.11 -1.17
N SER A 79 3.27 2.14 -2.23
CA SER A 79 4.03 1.00 -2.73
C SER A 79 5.42 0.85 -2.10
N ARG A 80 5.88 1.80 -1.31
CA ARG A 80 7.19 1.72 -0.64
C ARG A 80 7.24 0.54 0.31
N GLU A 81 8.42 -0.05 0.43
CA GLU A 81 8.67 -1.11 1.39
C GLU A 81 8.36 -0.64 2.83
N GLY A 82 7.71 -1.49 3.60
CA GLY A 82 7.34 -1.20 4.99
C GLY A 82 6.20 -0.19 5.17
N HIS A 83 5.56 0.29 4.09
CA HIS A 83 4.44 1.25 4.19
C HIS A 83 3.07 0.55 4.20
N CYS A 84 2.27 0.72 3.14
CA CYS A 84 0.84 0.35 3.18
C CYS A 84 0.57 -1.07 2.64
N ILE A 85 1.28 -1.45 1.56
CA ILE A 85 1.05 -2.73 0.86
C ILE A 85 1.16 -3.98 1.72
N PRO A 86 2.12 -4.12 2.64
CA PRO A 86 2.24 -5.35 3.45
C PRO A 86 0.95 -5.71 4.18
N CYS A 87 0.23 -4.72 4.69
CA CYS A 87 -1.01 -4.91 5.44
C CYS A 87 -2.25 -4.79 4.54
N HIS A 88 -2.31 -3.76 3.70
CA HIS A 88 -3.51 -3.45 2.93
C HIS A 88 -3.54 -4.04 1.52
N GLN A 89 -2.46 -4.70 1.09
CA GLN A 89 -2.28 -5.35 -0.21
C GLN A 89 -2.38 -4.38 -1.41
N PRO A 90 -1.84 -4.74 -2.59
CA PRO A 90 -1.90 -3.90 -3.77
C PRO A 90 -3.32 -3.62 -4.27
N SER A 91 -4.27 -4.53 -3.96
CA SER A 91 -5.68 -4.41 -4.32
C SER A 91 -6.49 -3.55 -3.34
N GLY A 92 -5.92 -3.20 -2.18
CA GLY A 92 -6.65 -2.54 -1.10
C GLY A 92 -7.62 -3.45 -0.34
N GLU A 93 -7.66 -4.76 -0.62
CA GLU A 93 -8.58 -5.70 0.04
C GLU A 93 -8.12 -6.11 1.46
N GLY A 94 -6.94 -5.65 1.87
CA GLY A 94 -6.38 -6.04 3.16
C GLY A 94 -5.95 -7.51 3.20
N LEU A 95 -5.73 -8.01 4.39
CA LEU A 95 -5.39 -9.40 4.63
C LEU A 95 -6.21 -9.90 5.84
N PRO A 96 -7.49 -10.28 5.63
CA PRO A 96 -8.40 -10.65 6.72
C PRO A 96 -7.88 -11.78 7.62
N ALA A 97 -7.18 -12.76 7.06
CA ALA A 97 -6.56 -13.85 7.83
C ALA A 97 -5.50 -13.35 8.84
N ALA A 98 -4.87 -12.20 8.58
CA ALA A 98 -3.94 -11.53 9.49
C ALA A 98 -4.59 -10.33 10.20
N GLN A 99 -5.92 -10.20 10.12
CA GLN A 99 -6.71 -9.15 10.75
C GLN A 99 -6.43 -7.72 10.24
N PHE A 100 -5.89 -7.59 9.03
CA PHE A 100 -5.72 -6.29 8.39
C PHE A 100 -6.95 -5.94 7.55
N PRO A 101 -7.65 -4.84 7.88
CA PRO A 101 -8.91 -4.49 7.24
C PRO A 101 -8.70 -4.00 5.80
N PRO A 102 -9.72 -4.15 4.93
CA PRO A 102 -9.69 -3.58 3.59
C PRO A 102 -9.78 -2.05 3.61
N LEU A 103 -9.10 -1.44 2.66
CA LEU A 103 -9.30 -0.03 2.26
C LEU A 103 -10.41 0.06 1.21
N ALA A 104 -10.46 -0.92 0.30
CA ALA A 104 -11.46 -0.99 -0.77
C ALA A 104 -12.88 -1.05 -0.20
N GLY A 105 -13.74 -0.11 -0.61
CA GLY A 105 -15.12 0.02 -0.15
C GLY A 105 -15.28 0.49 1.31
N SER A 106 -14.20 0.94 1.95
CA SER A 106 -14.22 1.35 3.36
C SER A 106 -14.69 2.78 3.54
N GLN A 107 -15.68 2.99 4.41
CA GLN A 107 -16.13 4.32 4.83
C GLN A 107 -15.08 5.05 5.70
N TRP A 108 -14.13 4.33 6.28
CA TRP A 108 -12.97 4.94 6.93
C TRP A 108 -12.11 5.70 5.94
N VAL A 109 -12.03 5.24 4.70
CA VAL A 109 -11.25 5.86 3.62
C VAL A 109 -12.05 6.97 2.93
N THR A 110 -13.31 6.71 2.56
CA THR A 110 -14.11 7.62 1.74
C THR A 110 -14.84 8.71 2.53
N GLY A 111 -14.99 8.53 3.84
CA GLY A 111 -15.64 9.50 4.73
C GLY A 111 -14.76 10.73 5.03
N SER A 112 -14.71 11.15 6.29
CA SER A 112 -13.94 12.33 6.72
C SER A 112 -12.46 12.22 6.39
N SER A 113 -11.95 13.15 5.58
CA SER A 113 -10.53 13.23 5.23
C SER A 113 -9.67 13.62 6.45
N GLU A 114 -10.18 14.42 7.36
CA GLU A 114 -9.48 14.80 8.57
C GLU A 114 -9.33 13.61 9.53
N ARG A 115 -10.39 12.83 9.74
CA ARG A 115 -10.32 11.57 10.50
C ARG A 115 -9.26 10.64 9.93
N LEU A 116 -9.27 10.45 8.60
CA LEU A 116 -8.32 9.59 7.93
C LEU A 116 -6.88 10.13 8.06
N THR A 117 -6.69 11.45 8.00
CA THR A 117 -5.39 12.10 8.20
C THR A 117 -4.88 11.86 9.62
N LYS A 118 -5.72 12.05 10.65
CA LYS A 118 -5.37 11.75 12.05
C LYS A 118 -4.94 10.30 12.24
N LEU A 119 -5.70 9.37 11.65
CA LEU A 119 -5.43 7.94 11.68
C LEU A 119 -4.05 7.63 11.07
N VAL A 120 -3.74 8.16 9.90
CA VAL A 120 -2.46 7.89 9.23
C VAL A 120 -1.29 8.55 9.95
N LEU A 121 -1.46 9.77 10.46
CA LEU A 121 -0.41 10.47 11.19
C LEU A 121 -0.03 9.78 12.51
N HIS A 122 -1.01 9.34 13.27
CA HIS A 122 -0.80 8.87 14.65
C HIS A 122 -1.03 7.38 14.86
N GLY A 123 -1.51 6.68 13.82
CA GLY A 123 -1.87 5.28 13.94
C GLY A 123 -3.20 5.06 14.68
N MET A 124 -3.62 3.81 14.72
CA MET A 124 -4.87 3.42 15.37
C MET A 124 -4.73 2.05 16.02
N THR A 125 -5.32 1.91 17.20
CA THR A 125 -5.40 0.63 17.93
C THR A 125 -6.81 0.38 18.42
N GLY A 126 -7.12 -0.88 18.72
CA GLY A 126 -8.43 -1.29 19.21
C GLY A 126 -9.38 -1.77 18.12
N PRO A 127 -10.54 -2.29 18.52
CA PRO A 127 -11.48 -2.93 17.62
C PRO A 127 -12.13 -1.93 16.66
N VAL A 128 -12.11 -2.25 15.38
CA VAL A 128 -12.70 -1.41 14.32
C VAL A 128 -13.65 -2.24 13.46
N GLU A 129 -14.76 -1.64 13.07
CA GLU A 129 -15.69 -2.22 12.10
C GLU A 129 -15.44 -1.63 10.72
N VAL A 130 -15.20 -2.48 9.75
CA VAL A 130 -15.02 -2.12 8.34
C VAL A 130 -15.91 -3.00 7.47
N LYS A 131 -16.78 -2.42 6.67
CA LYS A 131 -17.73 -3.15 5.80
C LYS A 131 -18.57 -4.19 6.55
N GLY A 132 -19.02 -3.88 7.76
CA GLY A 132 -19.81 -4.80 8.59
C GLY A 132 -19.00 -5.92 9.26
N THR A 133 -17.68 -5.99 9.01
CA THR A 133 -16.80 -6.96 9.65
C THR A 133 -16.02 -6.29 10.78
N ARG A 134 -16.03 -6.93 11.96
CA ARG A 134 -15.26 -6.49 13.12
C ARG A 134 -13.83 -7.02 13.06
N TYR A 135 -12.87 -6.13 13.11
CA TYR A 135 -11.44 -6.42 13.25
C TYR A 135 -11.02 -6.09 14.68
N PRO A 136 -10.38 -6.99 15.41
CA PRO A 136 -10.10 -6.81 16.85
C PRO A 136 -9.04 -5.74 17.14
N GLY A 137 -8.21 -5.37 16.14
CA GLY A 137 -7.17 -4.36 16.30
C GLY A 137 -6.04 -4.78 17.24
N THR A 138 -5.76 -6.07 17.34
CA THR A 138 -4.65 -6.62 18.14
C THR A 138 -3.29 -6.22 17.58
N VAL A 139 -3.20 -6.05 16.27
CA VAL A 139 -2.06 -5.45 15.60
C VAL A 139 -2.45 -4.01 15.25
N PRO A 140 -1.86 -3.01 15.89
CA PRO A 140 -2.19 -1.62 15.60
C PRO A 140 -1.72 -1.18 14.22
N MET A 141 -2.44 -0.27 13.58
CA MET A 141 -1.91 0.45 12.45
C MET A 141 -0.85 1.43 12.94
N ILE A 142 0.36 1.30 12.43
CA ILE A 142 1.50 2.15 12.86
C ILE A 142 1.35 3.60 12.37
N PRO A 143 1.92 4.58 13.08
CA PRO A 143 1.90 5.98 12.68
C PRO A 143 2.90 6.28 11.57
N PHE A 144 2.51 7.14 10.64
CA PHE A 144 3.35 7.62 9.54
C PHE A 144 3.68 9.12 9.67
N LYS A 145 3.73 9.64 10.89
CA LYS A 145 4.02 11.06 11.15
C LYS A 145 5.39 11.55 10.63
N HIS A 146 6.30 10.63 10.32
CA HIS A 146 7.60 10.94 9.72
C HIS A 146 7.53 11.31 8.24
N LEU A 147 6.45 10.96 7.55
CA LEU A 147 6.22 11.36 6.16
C LEU A 147 5.91 12.86 6.08
N SER A 148 6.33 13.50 4.99
CA SER A 148 6.00 14.89 4.71
C SER A 148 4.51 15.10 4.47
N ASP A 149 4.04 16.34 4.56
CA ASP A 149 2.64 16.68 4.30
C ASP A 149 2.22 16.34 2.87
N ASP A 150 3.13 16.51 1.90
CA ASP A 150 2.93 16.10 0.51
C ASP A 150 2.79 14.59 0.33
N GLU A 151 3.57 13.81 1.06
CA GLU A 151 3.51 12.34 1.00
C GLU A 151 2.22 11.81 1.63
N ILE A 152 1.85 12.35 2.78
CA ILE A 152 0.57 12.02 3.43
C ILE A 152 -0.59 12.42 2.52
N ALA A 153 -0.61 13.65 1.99
CA ALA A 153 -1.64 14.12 1.08
C ALA A 153 -1.72 13.23 -0.17
N GLY A 154 -0.58 12.85 -0.72
CA GLY A 154 -0.49 11.96 -1.87
C GLY A 154 -1.10 10.60 -1.58
N VAL A 155 -0.66 9.90 -0.52
CA VAL A 155 -1.18 8.56 -0.21
C VAL A 155 -2.66 8.58 0.15
N LEU A 156 -3.14 9.62 0.85
CA LEU A 156 -4.56 9.79 1.15
C LEU A 156 -5.38 10.04 -0.11
N THR A 157 -4.90 10.89 -1.02
CA THR A 157 -5.53 11.11 -2.33
C THR A 157 -5.58 9.83 -3.15
N TYR A 158 -4.50 9.03 -3.13
CA TYR A 158 -4.47 7.75 -3.82
C TYR A 158 -5.53 6.79 -3.29
N ILE A 159 -5.53 6.46 -2.00
CA ILE A 159 -6.48 5.47 -1.45
C ILE A 159 -7.93 5.94 -1.53
N ARG A 160 -8.19 7.24 -1.54
CA ARG A 160 -9.52 7.85 -1.70
C ARG A 160 -10.02 7.86 -3.16
N ASN A 161 -9.14 7.61 -4.14
CA ASN A 161 -9.46 7.62 -5.57
C ASN A 161 -8.97 6.38 -6.32
N ALA A 162 -8.44 5.39 -5.60
CA ALA A 162 -8.15 4.03 -6.07
C ALA A 162 -9.26 3.06 -5.62
N PHE A 163 -9.13 1.80 -5.97
CA PHE A 163 -9.99 0.71 -5.50
C PHE A 163 -11.49 0.92 -5.78
N GLY A 164 -11.82 1.66 -6.84
CA GLY A 164 -13.20 2.02 -7.18
C GLY A 164 -13.75 3.25 -6.45
N HIS A 165 -12.94 3.91 -5.62
CA HIS A 165 -13.35 5.12 -4.93
C HIS A 165 -13.31 6.36 -5.82
N ARG A 166 -14.14 7.36 -5.46
CA ARG A 166 -14.18 8.70 -6.06
C ARG A 166 -14.48 9.73 -4.96
N ALA A 167 -13.58 9.85 -3.99
CA ALA A 167 -13.72 10.81 -2.90
C ALA A 167 -12.86 12.05 -3.14
N SER A 168 -13.05 13.08 -2.32
CA SER A 168 -12.27 14.32 -2.42
C SER A 168 -10.78 14.06 -2.23
N VAL A 169 -9.95 14.80 -2.95
CA VAL A 169 -8.51 14.83 -2.74
C VAL A 169 -8.18 15.41 -1.37
N VAL A 170 -7.02 15.06 -0.85
CA VAL A 170 -6.48 15.64 0.39
C VAL A 170 -5.26 16.47 0.03
N THR A 171 -5.29 17.74 0.37
CA THR A 171 -4.19 18.67 0.06
C THR A 171 -3.11 18.67 1.15
N PRO A 172 -1.84 19.01 0.81
CA PRO A 172 -0.79 19.18 1.82
C PRO A 172 -1.15 20.19 2.91
N ALA A 173 -1.86 21.26 2.56
CA ALA A 173 -2.31 22.27 3.53
C ALA A 173 -3.31 21.68 4.57
N GLN A 174 -4.19 20.78 4.15
CA GLN A 174 -5.09 20.07 5.07
C GLN A 174 -4.31 19.14 6.00
N VAL A 175 -3.31 18.43 5.49
CA VAL A 175 -2.43 17.59 6.31
C VAL A 175 -1.67 18.43 7.34
N GLN A 176 -1.07 19.55 6.91
CA GLN A 176 -0.37 20.48 7.77
C GLN A 176 -1.28 21.02 8.90
N ALA A 177 -2.49 21.43 8.56
CA ALA A 177 -3.48 21.89 9.53
C ALA A 177 -3.79 20.81 10.57
N THR A 178 -4.06 19.57 10.11
CA THR A 178 -4.31 18.43 11.01
C THR A 178 -3.09 18.13 11.89
N ARG A 179 -1.88 18.12 11.32
CA ARG A 179 -0.63 17.91 12.07
C ARG A 179 -0.45 18.97 13.17
N LYS A 180 -0.77 20.24 12.87
CA LYS A 180 -0.67 21.33 13.84
C LYS A 180 -1.62 21.14 15.02
N VAL A 181 -2.88 20.78 14.78
CA VAL A 181 -3.85 20.62 15.88
C VAL A 181 -3.64 19.31 16.65
N THR A 182 -2.98 18.32 16.07
CA THR A 182 -2.70 17.03 16.71
C THR A 182 -1.26 16.89 17.20
N GLN A 183 -0.46 17.97 17.23
CA GLN A 183 0.97 17.91 17.60
C GLN A 183 1.22 17.33 19.00
N LYS A 184 0.25 17.45 19.92
CA LYS A 184 0.31 16.91 21.28
C LYS A 184 -0.13 15.45 21.38
N GLN A 185 -0.62 14.85 20.28
CA GLN A 185 -1.04 13.45 20.24
C GLN A 185 0.19 12.55 20.24
N THR A 186 0.40 11.81 21.31
CA THR A 186 1.55 10.90 21.48
C THR A 186 1.18 9.44 21.35
N ASN A 187 -0.08 9.10 21.62
CA ASN A 187 -0.60 7.74 21.60
C ASN A 187 -1.34 7.45 20.29
N PHE A 188 -1.56 6.16 20.01
CA PHE A 188 -2.51 5.76 18.97
C PHE A 188 -3.89 6.34 19.24
N TYR A 189 -4.63 6.65 18.18
CA TYR A 189 -6.07 6.87 18.32
C TYR A 189 -6.81 5.55 18.52
N THR A 190 -7.96 5.62 19.19
CA THR A 190 -8.95 4.54 19.11
C THR A 190 -10.04 4.88 18.08
N PRO A 191 -10.73 3.89 17.52
CA PRO A 191 -11.85 4.14 16.63
C PRO A 191 -12.92 5.04 17.26
N GLU A 192 -13.21 4.86 18.55
CA GLU A 192 -14.19 5.64 19.29
C GLU A 192 -13.81 7.13 19.34
N GLN A 193 -12.55 7.44 19.66
CA GLN A 193 -12.06 8.83 19.68
C GLN A 193 -12.20 9.49 18.31
N LEU A 194 -11.78 8.78 17.24
CA LEU A 194 -11.89 9.30 15.88
C LEU A 194 -13.33 9.49 15.41
N LEU A 195 -14.24 8.62 15.82
CA LEU A 195 -15.66 8.71 15.45
C LEU A 195 -16.41 9.74 16.29
N GLN A 196 -16.00 10.03 17.51
CA GLN A 196 -16.54 11.09 18.33
C GLN A 196 -16.28 12.47 17.72
N GLU A 197 -15.04 12.67 17.21
CA GLU A 197 -14.65 13.93 16.57
C GLU A 197 -15.19 14.04 15.13
N HIS A 198 -15.24 12.92 14.41
CA HIS A 198 -15.62 12.84 13.00
C HIS A 198 -16.51 11.62 12.76
N PRO A 199 -17.83 11.71 12.94
CA PRO A 199 -18.77 10.63 12.67
C PRO A 199 -18.68 10.06 11.24
N LYS A 200 -19.21 8.83 11.04
CA LYS A 200 -19.30 8.18 9.72
C LYS A 200 -20.28 8.89 8.80
#